data_ef03f989a7d0eadd202ea65b424b06a3
#
_entry.id   ef03f989a7d0eadd202ea65b424b06a3
#
_cell.length_a   1.000
_cell.length_b   1.000
_cell.length_c   1.000
_cell.angle_alpha   90.00
_cell.angle_beta   90.00
_cell.angle_gamma   90.00
#
_symmetry.space_group_name_H-M   'P 1'
#
loop_
_entity.id
_entity.type
_entity.pdbx_description
1 polymer ?
#
loop_
_entity_poly.entity_id
_entity_poly.type
_entity_poly.pdbx_seq_one_letter_code
_entity_poly.pdbx_strand_id
1 'polypeptide(L)'
;MKKIVYRSRAPLRISFAGGGTDISPYPELYGGAVLSSTIDMFSYTSIKLNAKKMIKIESQDFETTETIKNQKDLKKNDKFFLIRSIIQNLNKKSLGMDITLFSDVKIGSGLGASSSLTVGLIGNLLNVLKIKKTPNEIAKLAYKIERDYCLIKGGYQDQYSASFGGFNFIEFKKNGVKVLPLKLHDDVMHEMLGNLILCDTNQHRKEKIYDKIISAQSSLAEKNNKETEVLHKIKDISYEMKNSLLKGDLDYFSKLLDEGWKNKQKLSSEISTNKINKIYEKVKTLGVKGGKLLGAGGGGYMILYCDMERKNDIIKNLQRLNLNIVKFNFEKSGLVTWSKTE
;
A
#
# COMPACT_ATOMS: atom_id res chain seq x y z
N MET A 1 -15.15 36.69 -4.35
CA MET A 1 -14.70 35.63 -5.27
C MET A 1 -15.02 34.29 -4.66
N LYS A 2 -15.72 33.41 -5.39
CA LYS A 2 -16.01 32.04 -4.92
C LYS A 2 -14.67 31.29 -4.68
N LYS A 3 -14.54 30.68 -3.51
CA LYS A 3 -13.31 29.92 -3.17
C LYS A 3 -13.38 28.52 -3.79
N ILE A 4 -12.35 28.13 -4.48
CA ILE A 4 -12.23 26.78 -5.03
C ILE A 4 -11.46 25.90 -4.05
N VAL A 5 -12.05 24.75 -3.72
CA VAL A 5 -11.40 23.69 -2.94
C VAL A 5 -11.05 22.55 -3.88
N TYR A 6 -9.78 22.19 -3.92
CA TYR A 6 -9.26 21.05 -4.68
C TYR A 6 -9.15 19.83 -3.77
N ARG A 7 -9.60 18.70 -4.23
CA ARG A 7 -9.64 17.47 -3.45
C ARG A 7 -9.10 16.28 -4.24
N SER A 8 -8.58 15.32 -3.52
CA SER A 8 -8.24 14.01 -4.08
C SER A 8 -8.58 12.89 -3.11
N ARG A 9 -8.77 11.71 -3.68
CA ARG A 9 -8.70 10.44 -2.96
C ARG A 9 -7.83 9.47 -3.74
N ALA A 10 -7.03 8.69 -3.04
CA ALA A 10 -6.27 7.60 -3.60
C ALA A 10 -6.52 6.33 -2.79
N PRO A 11 -6.81 5.17 -3.43
CA PRO A 11 -7.21 3.97 -2.73
C PRO A 11 -6.02 3.30 -2.03
N LEU A 12 -6.32 2.60 -0.94
CA LEU A 12 -5.43 1.65 -0.30
C LEU A 12 -5.41 0.32 -1.07
N ARG A 13 -4.49 -0.58 -0.74
CA ARG A 13 -4.33 -1.83 -1.47
C ARG A 13 -4.11 -3.05 -0.58
N ILE A 14 -4.59 -4.19 -1.04
CA ILE A 14 -4.21 -5.53 -0.58
C ILE A 14 -3.17 -6.09 -1.55
N SER A 15 -2.00 -6.51 -1.03
CA SER A 15 -0.96 -7.20 -1.80
C SER A 15 -1.08 -8.70 -1.56
N PHE A 16 -1.55 -9.45 -2.54
CA PHE A 16 -1.80 -10.88 -2.41
C PHE A 16 -0.49 -11.69 -2.52
N ALA A 17 0.35 -11.40 -3.49
CA ALA A 17 1.61 -12.11 -3.71
C ALA A 17 2.73 -11.20 -4.22
N GLY A 18 3.96 -11.68 -4.18
CA GLY A 18 5.14 -11.04 -4.78
C GLY A 18 5.81 -9.97 -3.94
N GLY A 19 5.18 -9.51 -2.83
CA GLY A 19 5.75 -8.43 -2.01
C GLY A 19 7.12 -8.79 -1.43
N GLY A 20 8.09 -7.90 -1.63
CA GLY A 20 9.52 -8.10 -1.39
C GLY A 20 10.33 -8.13 -2.68
N THR A 21 9.74 -8.65 -3.78
CA THR A 21 10.39 -8.67 -5.09
C THR A 21 10.31 -7.33 -5.84
N ASP A 22 9.59 -6.38 -5.26
CA ASP A 22 9.48 -4.99 -5.69
C ASP A 22 10.46 -4.04 -4.96
N ILE A 23 11.36 -4.58 -4.12
CA ILE A 23 12.33 -3.81 -3.33
C ILE A 23 13.70 -3.90 -4.01
N SER A 24 14.33 -2.75 -4.31
CA SER A 24 15.68 -2.70 -4.85
C SER A 24 16.71 -3.40 -3.93
N PRO A 25 17.69 -4.15 -4.49
CA PRO A 25 18.02 -4.24 -5.91
C PRO A 25 17.36 -5.42 -6.65
N TYR A 26 16.43 -6.17 -6.04
CA TYR A 26 15.87 -7.38 -6.64
C TYR A 26 15.20 -7.13 -8.02
N PRO A 27 14.37 -6.08 -8.20
CA PRO A 27 13.77 -5.80 -9.50
C PRO A 27 14.77 -5.55 -10.62
N GLU A 28 15.84 -4.87 -10.30
CA GLU A 28 16.90 -4.49 -11.26
C GLU A 28 17.74 -5.70 -11.68
N LEU A 29 17.98 -6.64 -10.76
CA LEU A 29 18.82 -7.82 -10.98
C LEU A 29 18.03 -8.98 -11.62
N TYR A 30 16.84 -9.26 -11.13
CA TYR A 30 16.10 -10.50 -11.46
C TYR A 30 14.70 -10.25 -12.02
N GLY A 31 14.26 -8.99 -12.05
CA GLY A 31 12.87 -8.68 -12.31
C GLY A 31 11.95 -9.09 -11.16
N GLY A 32 11.10 -8.19 -10.70
CA GLY A 32 10.11 -8.45 -9.66
C GLY A 32 8.70 -8.55 -10.21
N ALA A 33 7.77 -9.13 -9.44
CA ALA A 33 6.35 -9.15 -9.80
C ALA A 33 5.47 -9.17 -8.55
N VAL A 34 4.38 -8.41 -8.57
CA VAL A 34 3.40 -8.32 -7.47
C VAL A 34 1.99 -8.45 -8.03
N LEU A 35 1.14 -9.20 -7.32
CA LEU A 35 -0.29 -9.24 -7.52
C LEU A 35 -0.98 -8.46 -6.40
N SER A 36 -1.74 -7.43 -6.75
CA SER A 36 -2.46 -6.59 -5.79
C SER A 36 -3.81 -6.14 -6.31
N SER A 37 -4.69 -5.75 -5.39
CA SER A 37 -5.93 -5.04 -5.70
C SER A 37 -6.12 -3.86 -4.77
N THR A 38 -6.72 -2.78 -5.27
CA THR A 38 -7.16 -1.69 -4.43
C THR A 38 -8.51 -2.00 -3.79
N ILE A 39 -8.77 -1.35 -2.66
CA ILE A 39 -9.97 -1.51 -1.84
C ILE A 39 -10.61 -0.15 -1.59
N ASP A 40 -11.90 -0.14 -1.19
CA ASP A 40 -12.71 1.04 -0.91
C ASP A 40 -12.36 1.74 0.43
N MET A 41 -11.08 1.74 0.75
CA MET A 41 -10.47 2.53 1.81
C MET A 41 -9.46 3.46 1.18
N PHE A 42 -9.39 4.71 1.64
CA PHE A 42 -8.68 5.76 0.92
C PHE A 42 -7.82 6.63 1.82
N SER A 43 -6.85 7.29 1.21
CA SER A 43 -6.24 8.51 1.72
C SER A 43 -6.80 9.71 0.96
N TYR A 44 -7.16 10.76 1.70
CA TYR A 44 -7.79 11.98 1.17
C TYR A 44 -6.89 13.19 1.36
N THR A 45 -6.95 14.10 0.41
CA THR A 45 -6.32 15.41 0.56
C THR A 45 -7.27 16.53 0.13
N SER A 46 -7.19 17.67 0.82
CA SER A 46 -7.92 18.88 0.46
C SER A 46 -6.96 20.06 0.43
N ILE A 47 -7.01 20.89 -0.61
CA ILE A 47 -6.18 22.07 -0.79
C ILE A 47 -7.07 23.28 -1.06
N LYS A 48 -6.90 24.35 -0.25
CA LYS A 48 -7.45 25.68 -0.50
C LYS A 48 -6.30 26.65 -0.73
N LEU A 49 -6.33 27.42 -1.82
CA LEU A 49 -5.36 28.49 -2.03
C LEU A 49 -5.63 29.66 -1.08
N ASN A 50 -4.56 30.24 -0.53
CA ASN A 50 -4.65 31.42 0.32
C ASN A 50 -3.74 32.56 -0.20
N ALA A 51 -4.10 33.81 0.12
CA ALA A 51 -3.33 34.98 -0.29
C ALA A 51 -2.05 35.24 0.55
N LYS A 52 -1.88 34.54 1.67
CA LYS A 52 -0.82 34.77 2.65
C LYS A 52 0.54 34.20 2.25
N LYS A 53 0.64 33.51 1.11
CA LYS A 53 1.86 32.81 0.64
C LYS A 53 2.47 31.83 1.66
N MET A 54 1.73 31.48 2.71
CA MET A 54 2.11 30.49 3.72
C MET A 54 1.44 29.16 3.41
N ILE A 55 2.04 28.07 3.86
CA ILE A 55 1.44 26.75 3.76
C ILE A 55 1.08 26.28 5.16
N LYS A 56 -0.21 26.04 5.38
CA LYS A 56 -0.73 25.39 6.58
C LYS A 56 -1.04 23.93 6.24
N ILE A 57 -0.48 22.98 7.00
CA ILE A 57 -0.74 21.56 6.86
C ILE A 57 -1.45 21.08 8.13
N GLU A 58 -2.60 20.48 7.97
CA GLU A 58 -3.37 19.84 9.02
C GLU A 58 -3.49 18.36 8.71
N SER A 59 -2.95 17.50 9.56
CA SER A 59 -3.07 16.06 9.44
C SER A 59 -3.94 15.54 10.57
N GLN A 60 -5.06 14.94 10.21
CA GLN A 60 -5.93 14.25 11.16
C GLN A 60 -5.28 12.98 11.70
N ASP A 61 -4.48 12.28 10.87
CA ASP A 61 -3.77 11.06 11.27
C ASP A 61 -2.69 11.31 12.33
N PHE A 62 -2.06 12.48 12.30
CA PHE A 62 -1.04 12.89 13.29
C PHE A 62 -1.60 13.76 14.40
N GLU A 63 -2.90 14.12 14.33
CA GLU A 63 -3.54 15.08 15.25
C GLU A 63 -2.71 16.37 15.43
N THR A 64 -2.14 16.85 14.33
CA THR A 64 -1.14 17.92 14.36
C THR A 64 -1.35 18.90 13.21
N THR A 65 -1.12 20.17 13.51
CA THR A 65 -1.11 21.25 12.51
C THR A 65 0.29 21.88 12.45
N GLU A 66 0.75 22.15 11.24
CA GLU A 66 2.00 22.84 10.98
C GLU A 66 1.80 24.03 10.05
N THR A 67 2.57 25.11 10.27
CA THR A 67 2.62 26.27 9.37
C THR A 67 4.05 26.47 8.85
N ILE A 68 4.21 26.38 7.54
CA ILE A 68 5.47 26.60 6.84
C ILE A 68 5.47 28.01 6.27
N LYS A 69 6.32 28.88 6.82
CA LYS A 69 6.48 30.27 6.36
C LYS A 69 7.39 30.35 5.12
N ASN A 70 8.43 29.53 5.08
CA ASN A 70 9.36 29.46 3.95
C ASN A 70 9.43 28.02 3.41
N GLN A 71 9.07 27.82 2.15
CA GLN A 71 9.06 26.48 1.51
C GLN A 71 10.45 25.83 1.40
N LYS A 72 11.53 26.61 1.54
CA LYS A 72 12.90 26.10 1.51
C LYS A 72 13.35 25.46 2.83
N ASP A 73 12.63 25.72 3.92
CA ASP A 73 12.96 25.19 5.25
C ASP A 73 12.50 23.71 5.36
N LEU A 74 13.31 22.80 4.81
CA LEU A 74 13.14 21.37 4.99
C LEU A 74 13.82 20.96 6.30
N LYS A 75 13.03 20.71 7.32
CA LYS A 75 13.52 19.96 8.50
C LYS A 75 13.50 18.48 8.17
N LYS A 76 14.67 17.85 8.05
CA LYS A 76 14.80 16.39 7.97
C LYS A 76 14.35 15.79 9.31
N ASN A 77 13.69 14.62 9.24
CA ASN A 77 13.26 13.84 10.41
C ASN A 77 12.06 14.38 11.21
N ASP A 78 11.17 15.15 10.61
CA ASP A 78 9.89 15.46 11.20
C ASP A 78 8.71 14.73 10.50
N LYS A 79 7.56 14.72 11.17
CA LYS A 79 6.34 14.02 10.68
C LYS A 79 5.86 14.50 9.30
N PHE A 80 6.18 15.73 8.91
CA PHE A 80 5.75 16.37 7.66
C PHE A 80 6.85 16.43 6.59
N PHE A 81 8.01 15.79 6.81
CA PHE A 81 9.12 15.83 5.86
C PHE A 81 8.72 15.37 4.45
N LEU A 82 7.99 14.27 4.35
CA LEU A 82 7.47 13.76 3.07
C LEU A 82 6.52 14.77 2.40
N ILE A 83 5.58 15.33 3.16
CA ILE A 83 4.59 16.29 2.64
C ILE A 83 5.29 17.57 2.15
N ARG A 84 6.25 18.09 2.90
CA ARG A 84 7.07 19.25 2.50
C ARG A 84 7.86 18.94 1.23
N SER A 85 8.45 17.75 1.12
CA SER A 85 9.22 17.35 -0.06
C SER A 85 8.33 17.30 -1.31
N ILE A 86 7.09 16.81 -1.20
CA ILE A 86 6.12 16.82 -2.29
C ILE A 86 5.80 18.26 -2.71
N ILE A 87 5.49 19.12 -1.74
CA ILE A 87 5.16 20.54 -1.99
C ILE A 87 6.33 21.25 -2.65
N GLN A 88 7.54 21.10 -2.13
CA GLN A 88 8.75 21.74 -2.67
C GLN A 88 9.06 21.30 -4.10
N ASN A 89 8.82 20.03 -4.42
CA ASN A 89 9.05 19.52 -5.76
C ASN A 89 8.03 20.06 -6.78
N LEU A 90 6.78 20.29 -6.39
CA LEU A 90 5.69 20.64 -7.29
C LEU A 90 5.31 22.11 -7.24
N ASN A 91 5.31 22.75 -6.08
CA ASN A 91 4.85 24.15 -5.92
C ASN A 91 5.94 25.18 -6.26
N LYS A 92 6.48 25.12 -7.47
CA LYS A 92 7.51 26.06 -7.95
C LYS A 92 7.06 27.52 -7.99
N LYS A 93 5.73 27.76 -8.05
CA LYS A 93 5.15 29.13 -8.03
C LYS A 93 5.00 29.69 -6.62
N SER A 94 5.40 28.98 -5.58
CA SER A 94 5.28 29.36 -4.17
C SER A 94 3.87 29.83 -3.78
N LEU A 95 2.85 29.10 -4.23
CA LEU A 95 1.45 29.36 -3.88
C LEU A 95 1.23 29.11 -2.39
N GLY A 96 0.50 30.01 -1.73
CA GLY A 96 0.02 29.79 -0.37
C GLY A 96 -1.15 28.79 -0.37
N MET A 97 -1.15 27.85 0.57
CA MET A 97 -2.13 26.75 0.61
C MET A 97 -2.47 26.36 2.04
N ASP A 98 -3.74 26.06 2.27
CA ASP A 98 -4.22 25.34 3.43
C ASP A 98 -4.49 23.90 2.97
N ILE A 99 -3.76 22.95 3.55
CA ILE A 99 -3.76 21.52 3.15
C ILE A 99 -4.28 20.72 4.33
N THR A 100 -5.33 19.92 4.09
CA THR A 100 -5.83 18.93 5.06
C THR A 100 -5.59 17.53 4.52
N LEU A 101 -5.08 16.64 5.38
CA LEU A 101 -4.75 15.25 5.09
C LEU A 101 -5.52 14.33 6.03
N PHE A 102 -6.06 13.25 5.46
CA PHE A 102 -6.82 12.22 6.19
C PHE A 102 -6.65 10.85 5.53
N SER A 103 -6.63 9.78 6.32
CA SER A 103 -6.64 8.40 5.81
C SER A 103 -7.61 7.54 6.61
N ASP A 104 -8.29 6.59 5.93
CA ASP A 104 -9.21 5.65 6.58
C ASP A 104 -8.50 4.67 7.51
N VAL A 105 -7.17 4.55 7.40
CA VAL A 105 -6.35 3.72 8.28
C VAL A 105 -5.08 4.44 8.72
N LYS A 106 -4.55 4.05 9.86
CA LYS A 106 -3.28 4.59 10.37
C LYS A 106 -2.11 4.24 9.44
N ILE A 107 -1.15 5.15 9.33
CA ILE A 107 0.14 4.89 8.65
C ILE A 107 0.82 3.69 9.33
N GLY A 108 1.40 2.81 8.54
CA GLY A 108 2.00 1.57 9.05
C GLY A 108 1.04 0.38 9.13
N SER A 109 -0.22 0.54 8.72
CA SER A 109 -1.24 -0.52 8.64
C SER A 109 -0.86 -1.72 7.77
N GLY A 110 0.05 -1.54 6.81
CA GLY A 110 0.37 -2.56 5.80
C GLY A 110 -0.51 -2.49 4.53
N LEU A 111 -1.43 -1.52 4.46
CA LEU A 111 -2.36 -1.32 3.33
C LEU A 111 -1.88 -0.23 2.33
N GLY A 112 -0.64 0.25 2.43
CA GLY A 112 -0.08 1.25 1.52
C GLY A 112 -0.51 2.69 1.79
N ALA A 113 -1.01 3.02 2.99
CA ALA A 113 -1.58 4.32 3.33
C ALA A 113 -0.62 5.51 3.07
N SER A 114 0.67 5.38 3.42
CA SER A 114 1.66 6.45 3.20
C SER A 114 1.81 6.79 1.71
N SER A 115 2.00 5.77 0.86
CA SER A 115 2.16 5.99 -0.59
C SER A 115 0.84 6.40 -1.25
N SER A 116 -0.30 5.92 -0.75
CA SER A 116 -1.62 6.39 -1.18
C SER A 116 -1.80 7.88 -0.88
N LEU A 117 -1.41 8.33 0.32
CA LEU A 117 -1.42 9.75 0.68
C LEU A 117 -0.47 10.58 -0.21
N THR A 118 0.73 10.06 -0.50
CA THR A 118 1.70 10.66 -1.42
C THR A 118 1.09 10.85 -2.81
N VAL A 119 0.52 9.79 -3.38
CA VAL A 119 -0.14 9.82 -4.70
C VAL A 119 -1.31 10.80 -4.70
N GLY A 120 -2.14 10.77 -3.64
CA GLY A 120 -3.25 11.70 -3.46
C GLY A 120 -2.82 13.16 -3.46
N LEU A 121 -1.81 13.49 -2.67
CA LEU A 121 -1.30 14.87 -2.56
C LEU A 121 -0.63 15.35 -3.87
N ILE A 122 0.14 14.49 -4.52
CA ILE A 122 0.73 14.79 -5.84
C ILE A 122 -0.37 15.08 -6.85
N GLY A 123 -1.38 14.20 -6.96
CA GLY A 123 -2.49 14.39 -7.89
C GLY A 123 -3.27 15.66 -7.62
N ASN A 124 -3.52 15.98 -6.35
CA ASN A 124 -4.23 17.20 -5.97
C ASN A 124 -3.42 18.47 -6.28
N LEU A 125 -2.12 18.48 -6.02
CA LEU A 125 -1.23 19.60 -6.41
C LEU A 125 -1.17 19.77 -7.94
N LEU A 126 -1.10 18.68 -8.70
CA LEU A 126 -1.15 18.73 -10.16
C LEU A 126 -2.49 19.32 -10.64
N ASN A 127 -3.61 18.99 -10.00
CA ASN A 127 -4.92 19.57 -10.29
C ASN A 127 -4.95 21.08 -9.98
N VAL A 128 -4.41 21.53 -8.85
CA VAL A 128 -4.23 22.96 -8.52
C VAL A 128 -3.42 23.70 -9.59
N LEU A 129 -2.34 23.05 -10.05
CA LEU A 129 -1.41 23.62 -11.04
C LEU A 129 -1.92 23.47 -12.50
N LYS A 130 -3.06 22.79 -12.72
CA LYS A 130 -3.61 22.45 -14.04
C LYS A 130 -2.63 21.67 -14.93
N ILE A 131 -1.84 20.79 -14.33
CA ILE A 131 -0.89 19.91 -15.01
C ILE A 131 -1.51 18.51 -15.12
N LYS A 132 -1.58 17.99 -16.36
CA LYS A 132 -2.06 16.62 -16.60
C LYS A 132 -0.88 15.66 -16.61
N LYS A 133 -1.04 14.54 -15.91
CA LYS A 133 -0.10 13.41 -15.89
C LYS A 133 -0.86 12.09 -15.91
N THR A 134 -0.27 11.10 -16.55
CA THR A 134 -0.78 9.74 -16.57
C THR A 134 -0.59 9.07 -15.20
N PRO A 135 -1.38 8.02 -14.88
CA PRO A 135 -1.17 7.24 -13.64
C PRO A 135 0.27 6.73 -13.48
N ASN A 136 0.90 6.32 -14.58
CA ASN A 136 2.30 5.86 -14.57
C ASN A 136 3.29 6.98 -14.20
N GLU A 137 3.11 8.18 -14.74
CA GLU A 137 3.96 9.34 -14.40
C GLU A 137 3.77 9.77 -12.95
N ILE A 138 2.53 9.70 -12.43
CA ILE A 138 2.24 10.03 -11.03
C ILE A 138 2.89 8.99 -10.09
N ALA A 139 2.73 7.70 -10.37
CA ALA A 139 3.35 6.62 -9.59
C ALA A 139 4.89 6.75 -9.57
N LYS A 140 5.49 7.00 -10.74
CA LYS A 140 6.95 7.20 -10.86
C LYS A 140 7.42 8.42 -10.09
N LEU A 141 6.67 9.53 -10.14
CA LEU A 141 6.99 10.74 -9.38
C LEU A 141 6.87 10.51 -7.87
N ALA A 142 5.81 9.83 -7.43
CA ALA A 142 5.59 9.47 -6.03
C ALA A 142 6.74 8.59 -5.50
N TYR A 143 7.10 7.55 -6.25
CA TYR A 143 8.24 6.69 -5.92
C TYR A 143 9.54 7.50 -5.79
N LYS A 144 9.84 8.35 -6.78
CA LYS A 144 11.04 9.19 -6.77
C LYS A 144 11.09 10.11 -5.55
N ILE A 145 9.98 10.74 -5.18
CA ILE A 145 9.93 11.62 -4.01
C ILE A 145 10.16 10.82 -2.73
N GLU A 146 9.48 9.68 -2.56
CA GLU A 146 9.62 8.87 -1.36
C GLU A 146 11.01 8.24 -1.22
N ARG A 147 11.58 7.69 -2.30
CA ARG A 147 12.83 6.90 -2.27
C ARG A 147 14.08 7.73 -2.48
N ASP A 148 14.09 8.60 -3.51
CA ASP A 148 15.31 9.33 -3.88
C ASP A 148 15.47 10.62 -3.07
N TYR A 149 14.36 11.36 -2.84
CA TYR A 149 14.46 12.63 -2.10
C TYR A 149 14.27 12.47 -0.59
N CYS A 150 13.32 11.66 -0.16
CA CYS A 150 13.05 11.46 1.27
C CYS A 150 13.84 10.28 1.86
N LEU A 151 14.45 9.44 1.04
CA LEU A 151 15.21 8.24 1.44
C LEU A 151 14.39 7.27 2.31
N ILE A 152 13.07 7.30 2.16
CA ILE A 152 12.17 6.36 2.83
C ILE A 152 12.36 4.99 2.18
N LYS A 153 12.68 3.97 2.96
CA LYS A 153 12.84 2.61 2.47
C LYS A 153 11.51 2.01 1.99
N GLY A 154 11.55 1.12 1.00
CA GLY A 154 10.36 0.41 0.52
C GLY A 154 10.40 0.06 -0.95
N GLY A 155 9.39 -0.68 -1.41
CA GLY A 155 9.25 -1.11 -2.79
C GLY A 155 8.46 -0.15 -3.68
N TYR A 156 8.18 -0.63 -4.89
CA TYR A 156 7.48 0.11 -5.96
C TYR A 156 5.96 -0.04 -5.94
N GLN A 157 5.41 -1.12 -5.34
CA GLN A 157 4.04 -1.55 -5.59
C GLN A 157 2.97 -0.54 -5.17
N ASP A 158 3.20 0.17 -4.07
CA ASP A 158 2.16 0.97 -3.40
C ASP A 158 1.76 2.20 -4.21
N GLN A 159 2.74 2.92 -4.76
CA GLN A 159 2.53 4.10 -5.59
C GLN A 159 1.80 3.73 -6.89
N TYR A 160 2.15 2.58 -7.50
CA TYR A 160 1.50 2.10 -8.72
C TYR A 160 0.08 1.62 -8.44
N SER A 161 -0.14 0.83 -7.38
CA SER A 161 -1.49 0.38 -7.00
C SER A 161 -2.42 1.56 -6.74
N ALA A 162 -2.00 2.55 -5.96
CA ALA A 162 -2.80 3.73 -5.64
C ALA A 162 -3.09 4.62 -6.87
N SER A 163 -2.16 4.69 -7.82
CA SER A 163 -2.32 5.50 -9.03
C SER A 163 -3.26 4.85 -10.05
N PHE A 164 -3.19 3.53 -10.22
CA PHE A 164 -3.94 2.80 -11.25
C PHE A 164 -5.31 2.32 -10.78
N GLY A 165 -5.42 1.84 -9.53
CA GLY A 165 -6.63 1.21 -9.01
C GLY A 165 -6.92 -0.17 -9.62
N GLY A 166 -7.85 -0.90 -9.03
CA GLY A 166 -8.29 -2.21 -9.48
C GLY A 166 -7.33 -3.35 -9.19
N PHE A 167 -7.59 -4.49 -9.81
CA PHE A 167 -6.69 -5.64 -9.78
C PHE A 167 -5.54 -5.43 -10.75
N ASN A 168 -4.30 -5.52 -10.26
CA ASN A 168 -3.11 -5.32 -11.08
C ASN A 168 -2.09 -6.43 -10.83
N PHE A 169 -1.53 -6.93 -11.91
CA PHE A 169 -0.26 -7.63 -11.90
C PHE A 169 0.82 -6.66 -12.34
N ILE A 170 1.78 -6.37 -11.47
CA ILE A 170 2.78 -5.33 -11.68
C ILE A 170 4.13 -5.99 -11.81
N GLU A 171 4.79 -5.84 -12.94
CA GLU A 171 6.15 -6.30 -13.20
C GLU A 171 7.13 -5.15 -13.05
N PHE A 172 8.20 -5.40 -12.32
CA PHE A 172 9.28 -4.45 -12.06
C PHE A 172 10.55 -4.96 -12.73
N LYS A 173 11.18 -4.12 -13.54
CA LYS A 173 12.42 -4.44 -14.26
C LYS A 173 13.38 -3.25 -14.22
N LYS A 174 14.64 -3.48 -14.54
CA LYS A 174 15.66 -2.43 -14.65
C LYS A 174 15.21 -1.26 -15.53
N ASN A 175 14.47 -1.56 -16.61
CA ASN A 175 14.02 -0.56 -17.59
C ASN A 175 12.67 0.09 -17.25
N GLY A 176 12.08 -0.22 -16.08
CA GLY A 176 10.84 0.40 -15.62
C GLY A 176 9.80 -0.59 -15.10
N VAL A 177 8.62 -0.06 -14.84
CA VAL A 177 7.49 -0.78 -14.26
C VAL A 177 6.41 -0.96 -15.30
N LYS A 178 5.89 -2.19 -15.44
CA LYS A 178 4.76 -2.52 -16.31
C LYS A 178 3.56 -2.92 -15.45
N VAL A 179 2.50 -2.15 -15.51
CA VAL A 179 1.22 -2.47 -14.86
C VAL A 179 0.34 -3.19 -15.87
N LEU A 180 -0.15 -4.36 -15.48
CA LEU A 180 -1.10 -5.17 -16.24
C LEU A 180 -2.41 -5.22 -15.44
N PRO A 181 -3.41 -4.36 -15.77
CA PRO A 181 -4.72 -4.45 -15.16
C PRO A 181 -5.36 -5.80 -15.49
N LEU A 182 -5.83 -6.51 -14.47
CA LEU A 182 -6.50 -7.79 -14.63
C LEU A 182 -8.01 -7.56 -14.69
N LYS A 183 -8.62 -8.00 -15.79
CA LYS A 183 -10.07 -8.01 -15.94
C LYS A 183 -10.58 -9.38 -15.48
N LEU A 184 -11.01 -9.46 -14.23
CA LEU A 184 -11.62 -10.67 -13.65
C LEU A 184 -13.12 -10.69 -13.97
N HIS A 185 -13.69 -11.88 -14.10
CA HIS A 185 -15.14 -12.05 -14.12
C HIS A 185 -15.76 -11.62 -12.79
N ASP A 186 -16.96 -11.06 -12.85
CA ASP A 186 -17.65 -10.57 -11.65
C ASP A 186 -17.90 -11.70 -10.64
N ASP A 187 -18.22 -12.91 -11.11
CA ASP A 187 -18.37 -14.10 -10.25
C ASP A 187 -17.11 -14.41 -9.42
N VAL A 188 -15.93 -14.33 -10.05
CA VAL A 188 -14.65 -14.53 -9.35
C VAL A 188 -14.43 -13.45 -8.30
N MET A 189 -14.77 -12.20 -8.61
CA MET A 189 -14.64 -11.09 -7.66
C MET A 189 -15.60 -11.21 -6.48
N HIS A 190 -16.86 -11.58 -6.74
CA HIS A 190 -17.87 -11.76 -5.71
C HIS A 190 -17.52 -12.94 -4.80
N GLU A 191 -17.09 -14.06 -5.38
CA GLU A 191 -16.65 -15.24 -4.63
C GLU A 191 -15.43 -14.92 -3.76
N MET A 192 -14.44 -14.19 -4.29
CA MET A 192 -13.31 -13.71 -3.50
C MET A 192 -13.75 -12.86 -2.31
N LEU A 193 -14.66 -11.89 -2.50
CA LEU A 193 -15.17 -11.05 -1.42
C LEU A 193 -15.96 -11.86 -0.39
N GLY A 194 -16.75 -12.85 -0.86
CA GLY A 194 -17.43 -13.80 -0.01
C GLY A 194 -16.48 -14.54 0.93
N ASN A 195 -15.33 -14.95 0.42
CA ASN A 195 -14.37 -15.82 1.10
C ASN A 195 -13.25 -15.07 1.84
N LEU A 196 -13.00 -13.79 1.56
CA LEU A 196 -11.97 -13.01 2.21
C LEU A 196 -12.44 -12.36 3.53
N ILE A 197 -11.56 -12.37 4.52
CA ILE A 197 -11.69 -11.65 5.78
C ILE A 197 -10.48 -10.74 5.94
N LEU A 198 -10.71 -9.43 6.09
CA LEU A 198 -9.69 -8.47 6.45
C LEU A 198 -9.80 -8.16 7.94
N CYS A 199 -8.70 -8.29 8.68
CA CYS A 199 -8.69 -7.97 10.11
C CYS A 199 -7.44 -7.18 10.49
N ASP A 200 -7.61 -6.21 11.40
CA ASP A 200 -6.51 -5.55 12.08
C ASP A 200 -6.03 -6.43 13.24
N THR A 201 -4.75 -6.72 13.26
CA THR A 201 -4.13 -7.56 14.30
C THR A 201 -3.93 -6.81 15.61
N ASN A 202 -4.24 -5.52 15.67
CA ASN A 202 -3.92 -4.62 16.80
C ASN A 202 -2.43 -4.68 17.23
N GLN A 203 -1.56 -5.10 16.30
CA GLN A 203 -0.11 -5.07 16.42
C GLN A 203 0.42 -3.92 15.58
N HIS A 204 0.86 -2.83 16.21
CA HIS A 204 1.42 -1.70 15.49
C HIS A 204 2.93 -1.84 15.39
N ARG A 205 3.41 -1.88 14.16
CA ARG A 205 4.83 -1.95 13.83
C ARG A 205 5.51 -0.62 14.14
N LYS A 206 6.68 -0.67 14.79
CA LYS A 206 7.57 0.49 14.93
C LYS A 206 8.33 0.73 13.62
N GLU A 207 8.61 1.99 13.29
CA GLU A 207 9.33 2.38 12.07
C GLU A 207 10.70 1.67 11.94
N LYS A 208 11.45 1.57 13.03
CA LYS A 208 12.74 0.84 13.08
C LYS A 208 12.62 -0.63 12.66
N ILE A 209 11.49 -1.28 12.96
CA ILE A 209 11.25 -2.69 12.54
C ILE A 209 10.99 -2.74 11.04
N TYR A 210 10.26 -1.79 10.50
CA TYR A 210 10.04 -1.66 9.06
C TYR A 210 11.37 -1.56 8.31
N ASP A 211 12.24 -0.65 8.73
CA ASP A 211 13.55 -0.44 8.12
C ASP A 211 14.44 -1.68 8.16
N LYS A 212 14.41 -2.43 9.25
CA LYS A 212 15.11 -3.72 9.37
C LYS A 212 14.60 -4.75 8.36
N ILE A 213 13.26 -4.89 8.25
CA ILE A 213 12.64 -5.83 7.31
C ILE A 213 13.04 -5.50 5.87
N ILE A 214 12.92 -4.22 5.46
CA ILE A 214 13.27 -3.81 4.10
C ILE A 214 14.76 -4.00 3.83
N SER A 215 15.63 -3.62 4.77
CA SER A 215 17.08 -3.82 4.62
C SER A 215 17.45 -5.29 4.51
N ALA A 216 16.82 -6.18 5.28
CA ALA A 216 17.06 -7.62 5.18
C ALA A 216 16.67 -8.15 3.79
N GLN A 217 15.54 -7.73 3.24
CA GLN A 217 15.09 -8.13 1.90
C GLN A 217 16.03 -7.62 0.79
N SER A 218 16.51 -6.37 0.89
CA SER A 218 17.50 -5.82 -0.04
C SER A 218 18.82 -6.63 0.00
N SER A 219 19.32 -6.91 1.19
CA SER A 219 20.57 -7.69 1.35
C SER A 219 20.46 -9.12 0.83
N LEU A 220 19.29 -9.75 0.94
CA LEU A 220 19.05 -11.09 0.37
C LEU A 220 19.15 -11.08 -1.16
N ALA A 221 18.70 -10.02 -1.80
CA ALA A 221 18.77 -9.88 -3.26
C ALA A 221 20.22 -9.74 -3.77
N GLU A 222 21.12 -9.13 -2.98
CA GLU A 222 22.52 -8.93 -3.36
C GLU A 222 23.38 -10.20 -3.25
N LYS A 223 23.01 -11.11 -2.35
CA LYS A 223 23.86 -12.26 -2.00
C LYS A 223 23.98 -13.34 -3.08
N ASN A 224 23.00 -13.41 -4.01
CA ASN A 224 22.92 -14.41 -5.08
C ASN A 224 23.21 -15.85 -4.60
N ASN A 225 22.55 -16.28 -3.55
CA ASN A 225 22.71 -17.58 -2.90
C ASN A 225 21.37 -18.26 -2.63
N LYS A 226 21.37 -19.38 -1.87
CA LYS A 226 20.15 -20.10 -1.47
C LYS A 226 19.09 -19.22 -0.80
N GLU A 227 19.47 -18.11 -0.17
CA GLU A 227 18.53 -17.18 0.47
C GLU A 227 17.78 -16.34 -0.57
N THR A 228 18.42 -16.04 -1.72
CA THR A 228 17.77 -15.36 -2.87
C THR A 228 16.70 -16.24 -3.52
N GLU A 229 16.84 -17.57 -3.47
CA GLU A 229 15.83 -18.52 -3.96
C GLU A 229 14.45 -18.31 -3.34
N VAL A 230 14.39 -17.85 -2.09
CA VAL A 230 13.12 -17.53 -1.43
C VAL A 230 12.41 -16.38 -2.13
N LEU A 231 13.15 -15.35 -2.58
CA LEU A 231 12.58 -14.24 -3.35
C LEU A 231 12.13 -14.71 -4.75
N HIS A 232 12.90 -15.60 -5.40
CA HIS A 232 12.48 -16.21 -6.68
C HIS A 232 11.18 -16.97 -6.52
N LYS A 233 11.05 -17.78 -5.48
CA LYS A 233 9.82 -18.52 -5.19
C LYS A 233 8.64 -17.59 -4.91
N ILE A 234 8.83 -16.51 -4.17
CA ILE A 234 7.79 -15.48 -3.93
C ILE A 234 7.35 -14.83 -5.25
N LYS A 235 8.28 -14.58 -6.17
CA LYS A 235 7.98 -14.08 -7.51
C LYS A 235 7.16 -15.10 -8.30
N ASP A 236 7.57 -16.36 -8.34
CA ASP A 236 6.89 -17.42 -9.09
C ASP A 236 5.45 -17.62 -8.56
N ILE A 237 5.27 -17.65 -7.24
CA ILE A 237 3.93 -17.69 -6.62
C ILE A 237 3.06 -16.52 -7.12
N SER A 238 3.61 -15.34 -7.39
CA SER A 238 2.82 -14.22 -7.90
C SER A 238 2.30 -14.46 -9.32
N TYR A 239 3.08 -15.10 -10.19
CA TYR A 239 2.64 -15.51 -11.53
C TYR A 239 1.59 -16.61 -11.48
N GLU A 240 1.80 -17.64 -10.64
CA GLU A 240 0.85 -18.72 -10.44
C GLU A 240 -0.48 -18.20 -9.89
N MET A 241 -0.43 -17.34 -8.89
CA MET A 241 -1.62 -16.72 -8.28
C MET A 241 -2.39 -15.85 -9.28
N LYS A 242 -1.71 -15.08 -10.14
CA LYS A 242 -2.33 -14.37 -11.25
C LYS A 242 -3.07 -15.35 -12.18
N ASN A 243 -2.42 -16.43 -12.58
CA ASN A 243 -3.00 -17.42 -13.49
C ASN A 243 -4.19 -18.14 -12.86
N SER A 244 -4.12 -18.45 -11.57
CA SER A 244 -5.22 -19.03 -10.79
C SER A 244 -6.45 -18.11 -10.80
N LEU A 245 -6.26 -16.80 -10.54
CA LEU A 245 -7.36 -15.82 -10.58
C LEU A 245 -8.00 -15.71 -11.97
N LEU A 246 -7.18 -15.66 -13.03
CA LEU A 246 -7.69 -15.56 -14.40
C LEU A 246 -8.49 -16.81 -14.84
N LYS A 247 -8.22 -17.96 -14.23
CA LYS A 247 -8.95 -19.21 -14.45
C LYS A 247 -10.15 -19.37 -13.51
N GLY A 248 -10.30 -18.51 -12.51
CA GLY A 248 -11.31 -18.65 -11.46
C GLY A 248 -11.02 -19.76 -10.44
N ASP A 249 -9.79 -20.31 -10.42
CA ASP A 249 -9.38 -21.35 -9.46
C ASP A 249 -9.01 -20.72 -8.11
N LEU A 250 -10.04 -20.44 -7.31
CA LEU A 250 -9.88 -19.78 -6.01
C LEU A 250 -9.37 -20.73 -4.91
N ASP A 251 -9.54 -22.03 -5.07
CA ASP A 251 -8.94 -23.03 -4.16
C ASP A 251 -7.42 -23.01 -4.29
N TYR A 252 -6.90 -23.00 -5.52
CA TYR A 252 -5.47 -22.90 -5.75
C TYR A 252 -4.92 -21.54 -5.33
N PHE A 253 -5.66 -20.45 -5.59
CA PHE A 253 -5.34 -19.11 -5.07
C PHE A 253 -5.13 -19.12 -3.55
N SER A 254 -6.03 -19.79 -2.81
CA SER A 254 -5.96 -19.83 -1.34
C SER A 254 -4.72 -20.59 -0.84
N LYS A 255 -4.34 -21.68 -1.50
CA LYS A 255 -3.11 -22.44 -1.22
C LYS A 255 -1.86 -21.62 -1.49
N LEU A 256 -1.83 -20.89 -2.61
CA LEU A 256 -0.72 -19.97 -2.95
C LEU A 256 -0.59 -18.82 -1.98
N LEU A 257 -1.72 -18.33 -1.41
CA LEU A 257 -1.71 -17.29 -0.39
C LEU A 257 -1.01 -17.78 0.90
N ASP A 258 -1.30 -19.01 1.34
CA ASP A 258 -0.65 -19.69 2.48
C ASP A 258 0.84 -19.93 2.21
N GLU A 259 1.17 -20.45 1.03
CA GLU A 259 2.55 -20.73 0.63
C GLU A 259 3.39 -19.44 0.53
N GLY A 260 2.82 -18.39 -0.06
CA GLY A 260 3.43 -17.07 -0.16
C GLY A 260 3.74 -16.48 1.23
N TRP A 261 2.84 -16.65 2.20
CA TRP A 261 3.07 -16.23 3.57
C TRP A 261 4.22 -17.00 4.22
N LYS A 262 4.23 -18.33 4.11
CA LYS A 262 5.31 -19.18 4.65
C LYS A 262 6.68 -18.82 4.08
N ASN A 263 6.75 -18.53 2.77
CA ASN A 263 8.00 -18.09 2.16
C ASN A 263 8.40 -16.68 2.61
N LYS A 264 7.43 -15.75 2.71
CA LYS A 264 7.72 -14.39 3.18
C LYS A 264 8.30 -14.37 4.59
N GLN A 265 7.83 -15.22 5.50
CA GLN A 265 8.36 -15.33 6.86
C GLN A 265 9.86 -15.70 6.89
N LYS A 266 10.37 -16.41 5.88
CA LYS A 266 11.79 -16.80 5.78
C LYS A 266 12.72 -15.63 5.42
N LEU A 267 12.19 -14.50 4.92
CA LEU A 267 13.00 -13.35 4.52
C LEU A 267 13.57 -12.56 5.70
N SER A 268 12.93 -12.59 6.86
CA SER A 268 13.40 -11.94 8.09
C SER A 268 12.58 -12.41 9.29
N SER A 269 13.24 -12.59 10.44
CA SER A 269 12.57 -12.91 11.71
C SER A 269 11.61 -11.81 12.21
N GLU A 270 11.79 -10.58 11.74
CA GLU A 270 10.96 -9.43 12.10
C GLU A 270 9.61 -9.39 11.33
N ILE A 271 9.44 -10.23 10.29
CA ILE A 271 8.22 -10.25 9.46
C ILE A 271 7.02 -10.78 10.23
N SER A 272 7.23 -11.73 11.13
CA SER A 272 6.16 -12.28 11.96
C SER A 272 6.58 -12.37 13.41
N THR A 273 5.69 -11.98 14.31
CA THR A 273 5.89 -12.12 15.76
C THR A 273 5.27 -13.41 16.26
N ASN A 274 5.70 -13.89 17.44
CA ASN A 274 5.10 -15.06 18.09
C ASN A 274 3.58 -14.91 18.26
N LYS A 275 3.10 -13.68 18.50
CA LYS A 275 1.66 -13.41 18.61
C LYS A 275 0.94 -13.59 17.28
N ILE A 276 1.51 -13.06 16.18
CA ILE A 276 0.97 -13.22 14.83
C ILE A 276 0.97 -14.70 14.43
N ASN A 277 2.04 -15.44 14.72
CA ASN A 277 2.12 -16.87 14.44
C ASN A 277 1.04 -17.66 15.17
N LYS A 278 0.86 -17.43 16.47
CA LYS A 278 -0.21 -18.06 17.26
C LYS A 278 -1.61 -17.75 16.72
N ILE A 279 -1.86 -16.51 16.30
CA ILE A 279 -3.11 -16.12 15.64
C ILE A 279 -3.28 -16.92 14.35
N TYR A 280 -2.26 -16.96 13.50
CA TYR A 280 -2.32 -17.65 12.22
C TYR A 280 -2.55 -19.16 12.38
N GLU A 281 -1.82 -19.82 13.27
CA GLU A 281 -2.03 -21.23 13.61
C GLU A 281 -3.46 -21.48 14.10
N LYS A 282 -3.96 -20.64 15.00
CA LYS A 282 -5.33 -20.76 15.51
C LYS A 282 -6.37 -20.65 14.41
N VAL A 283 -6.27 -19.69 13.50
CA VAL A 283 -7.25 -19.54 12.42
C VAL A 283 -7.18 -20.68 11.41
N LYS A 284 -6.01 -21.29 11.21
CA LYS A 284 -5.87 -22.50 10.39
C LYS A 284 -6.68 -23.67 10.98
N THR A 285 -6.68 -23.85 12.30
CA THR A 285 -7.50 -24.89 12.94
C THR A 285 -9.02 -24.64 12.82
N LEU A 286 -9.42 -23.40 12.54
CA LEU A 286 -10.82 -22.99 12.34
C LEU A 286 -11.29 -23.17 10.88
N GLY A 287 -10.40 -23.57 9.96
CA GLY A 287 -10.72 -23.82 8.55
C GLY A 287 -10.35 -22.67 7.61
N VAL A 288 -9.47 -21.75 8.01
CA VAL A 288 -8.85 -20.81 7.08
C VAL A 288 -7.93 -21.58 6.13
N LYS A 289 -8.20 -21.49 4.82
CA LYS A 289 -7.43 -22.17 3.77
C LYS A 289 -6.06 -21.51 3.52
N GLY A 290 -6.02 -20.19 3.59
CA GLY A 290 -4.80 -19.40 3.40
C GLY A 290 -4.94 -18.00 3.97
N GLY A 291 -3.81 -17.32 4.13
CA GLY A 291 -3.79 -15.94 4.62
C GLY A 291 -2.39 -15.40 4.76
N LYS A 292 -2.28 -14.12 5.02
CA LYS A 292 -0.99 -13.43 5.23
C LYS A 292 -1.15 -12.11 5.96
N LEU A 293 -0.08 -11.68 6.60
CA LEU A 293 0.06 -10.30 7.04
C LEU A 293 0.36 -9.40 5.84
N LEU A 294 -0.30 -8.25 5.76
CA LEU A 294 -0.18 -7.31 4.66
C LEU A 294 0.99 -6.34 4.84
N GLY A 295 1.49 -5.79 3.73
CA GLY A 295 2.65 -4.89 3.72
C GLY A 295 3.97 -5.60 4.02
N ALA A 296 4.91 -4.91 4.66
CA ALA A 296 6.25 -5.46 4.94
C ALA A 296 6.25 -6.60 5.97
N GLY A 297 5.33 -6.60 6.90
CA GLY A 297 5.30 -7.52 8.04
C GLY A 297 5.43 -6.79 9.37
N GLY A 298 5.60 -7.54 10.47
CA GLY A 298 5.81 -7.01 11.81
C GLY A 298 4.57 -6.47 12.52
N GLY A 299 3.41 -6.45 11.85
CA GLY A 299 2.13 -5.97 12.38
C GLY A 299 1.25 -5.33 11.31
N GLY A 300 0.06 -4.89 11.70
CA GLY A 300 -0.93 -4.28 10.84
C GLY A 300 -2.05 -5.24 10.47
N TYR A 301 -2.53 -5.16 9.25
CA TYR A 301 -3.68 -5.94 8.76
C TYR A 301 -3.27 -7.32 8.26
N MET A 302 -4.16 -8.26 8.47
CA MET A 302 -4.07 -9.62 7.94
C MET A 302 -5.25 -9.90 7.02
N ILE A 303 -4.99 -10.53 5.87
CA ILE A 303 -6.02 -11.07 4.98
C ILE A 303 -6.07 -12.57 5.12
N LEU A 304 -7.27 -13.12 5.26
CA LEU A 304 -7.54 -14.54 5.43
C LEU A 304 -8.53 -14.98 4.36
N TYR A 305 -8.39 -16.21 3.87
CA TYR A 305 -9.31 -16.84 2.93
C TYR A 305 -9.93 -18.09 3.55
N CYS A 306 -11.24 -18.20 3.51
CA CYS A 306 -11.99 -19.35 4.01
C CYS A 306 -13.26 -19.55 3.16
N ASP A 307 -13.89 -20.71 3.28
CA ASP A 307 -15.21 -20.93 2.68
C ASP A 307 -16.26 -20.02 3.33
N MET A 308 -17.15 -19.46 2.51
CA MET A 308 -18.14 -18.49 2.91
C MET A 308 -19.04 -19.00 4.04
N GLU A 309 -19.38 -20.30 4.04
CA GLU A 309 -20.20 -20.97 5.05
C GLU A 309 -19.55 -20.94 6.44
N ARG A 310 -18.22 -20.94 6.49
CA ARG A 310 -17.44 -20.91 7.75
C ARG A 310 -17.08 -19.52 8.20
N LYS A 311 -17.25 -18.49 7.33
CA LYS A 311 -16.79 -17.13 7.56
C LYS A 311 -17.29 -16.52 8.86
N ASN A 312 -18.57 -16.66 9.18
CA ASN A 312 -19.16 -16.10 10.39
C ASN A 312 -18.57 -16.68 11.68
N ASP A 313 -18.32 -18.01 11.72
CA ASP A 313 -17.74 -18.63 12.89
C ASP A 313 -16.25 -18.26 13.06
N ILE A 314 -15.53 -18.14 11.96
CA ILE A 314 -14.15 -17.64 11.96
C ILE A 314 -14.13 -16.20 12.47
N ILE A 315 -15.00 -15.31 11.99
CA ILE A 315 -15.10 -13.92 12.45
C ILE A 315 -15.35 -13.84 13.97
N LYS A 316 -16.30 -14.60 14.50
CA LYS A 316 -16.57 -14.65 15.95
C LYS A 316 -15.33 -15.05 16.75
N ASN A 317 -14.58 -16.03 16.25
CA ASN A 317 -13.34 -16.46 16.90
C ASN A 317 -12.23 -15.41 16.82
N LEU A 318 -12.07 -14.73 15.68
CA LEU A 318 -11.13 -13.61 15.52
C LEU A 318 -11.43 -12.47 16.50
N GLN A 319 -12.71 -12.13 16.66
CA GLN A 319 -13.15 -11.11 17.64
C GLN A 319 -12.83 -11.51 19.08
N ARG A 320 -13.00 -12.79 19.46
CA ARG A 320 -12.58 -13.33 20.78
C ARG A 320 -11.07 -13.25 20.99
N LEU A 321 -10.28 -13.23 19.91
CA LEU A 321 -8.83 -13.00 19.95
C LEU A 321 -8.46 -11.50 19.93
N ASN A 322 -9.44 -10.60 20.12
CA ASN A 322 -9.29 -9.14 20.07
C ASN A 322 -8.75 -8.64 18.71
N LEU A 323 -9.17 -9.26 17.60
CA LEU A 323 -8.89 -8.78 16.26
C LEU A 323 -10.09 -7.97 15.74
N ASN A 324 -9.82 -6.81 15.17
CA ASN A 324 -10.86 -5.97 14.59
C ASN A 324 -11.13 -6.38 13.15
N ILE A 325 -12.36 -6.81 12.86
CA ILE A 325 -12.78 -7.18 11.49
C ILE A 325 -13.12 -5.91 10.73
N VAL A 326 -12.58 -5.79 9.53
CA VAL A 326 -12.79 -4.64 8.65
C VAL A 326 -13.54 -5.08 7.40
N LYS A 327 -14.67 -4.44 7.14
CA LYS A 327 -15.42 -4.61 5.90
C LYS A 327 -14.73 -3.83 4.80
N PHE A 328 -14.65 -4.41 3.62
CA PHE A 328 -14.10 -3.76 2.44
C PHE A 328 -14.73 -4.31 1.17
N ASN A 329 -14.63 -3.53 0.08
CA ASN A 329 -14.88 -3.98 -1.28
C ASN A 329 -13.65 -3.69 -2.15
N PHE A 330 -13.58 -4.32 -3.32
CA PHE A 330 -12.56 -3.97 -4.30
C PHE A 330 -12.92 -2.64 -4.97
N GLU A 331 -11.96 -1.72 -5.04
CA GLU A 331 -12.10 -0.43 -5.71
C GLU A 331 -11.46 -0.52 -7.10
N LYS A 332 -12.22 -0.11 -8.12
CA LYS A 332 -11.76 -0.16 -9.52
C LYS A 332 -10.94 1.07 -9.91
N SER A 333 -11.21 2.20 -9.25
CA SER A 333 -10.57 3.48 -9.58
C SER A 333 -9.27 3.67 -8.79
N GLY A 334 -8.24 4.18 -9.45
CA GLY A 334 -7.05 4.67 -8.78
C GLY A 334 -7.25 6.08 -8.22
N LEU A 335 -6.21 6.91 -8.33
CA LEU A 335 -6.28 8.32 -7.95
C LEU A 335 -7.42 9.06 -8.65
N VAL A 336 -8.26 9.70 -7.86
CA VAL A 336 -9.32 10.61 -8.34
C VAL A 336 -9.07 12.00 -7.77
N THR A 337 -9.17 13.03 -8.64
CA THR A 337 -9.08 14.44 -8.26
C THR A 337 -10.31 15.20 -8.72
N TRP A 338 -10.79 16.14 -7.91
CA TRP A 338 -11.92 17.01 -8.27
C TRP A 338 -11.77 18.39 -7.61
N SER A 339 -12.60 19.34 -8.04
CA SER A 339 -12.72 20.65 -7.42
C SER A 339 -14.17 20.97 -7.06
N LYS A 340 -14.35 21.70 -5.96
CA LYS A 340 -15.65 22.21 -5.50
C LYS A 340 -15.55 23.71 -5.30
N THR A 341 -16.57 24.44 -5.73
CA THR A 341 -16.72 25.88 -5.45
C THR A 341 -17.52 26.06 -4.16
N GLU A 342 -16.97 26.85 -3.21
CA GLU A 342 -17.63 27.27 -1.96
C GLU A 342 -18.10 28.70 -2.05
#